data_7f8ce3ff18ef73ac09e9e94d77028cc5
#
_entry.id   7f8ce3ff18ef73ac09e9e94d77028cc5
#
_cell.length_a   1.000
_cell.length_b   1.000
_cell.length_c   1.000
_cell.angle_alpha   90.00
_cell.angle_beta   90.00
_cell.angle_gamma   90.00
#
_symmetry.space_group_name_H-M   'P 1'
#
loop_
_entity.id
_entity.type
_entity.pdbx_description
1 polymer ?
#
loop_
_entity_poly.entity_id
_entity_poly.type
_entity_poly.pdbx_seq_one_letter_code
_entity_poly.pdbx_strand_id
1 'polypeptide(L)'
;MRRVVKVSRIRIIITIIVVVLTTLLTGCTGKEPNEIAYVVALGIDSTDDDNYKITIQYANTTQISGGASESGGKAGSEIVDNVTIEAPNIYAGVGLANNIVSKSFSMSHAKLIVFSKEIAEKGVKDMIETLVRSEEIRPDVFIAVANTTANDYLTSVNPEMEVNPAQYYQLIYQKNQLVGIPDGQLREFFTGLYTDNYDSILPVAGVIEGAGGNSQNDDKGQSKDGQNEGSEGSSESLDSFESKSSDDKDENEKEKDAEKNTSKYEYDIKNYVGGETAIEKKNKAEAIGAAVFEKDKMVGELGEVETEICKILKGDYTYSYLTYYNNDTPDIPITVKTTQQKKPKYKIDTDKKTVDIEL
;
A
#
# COMPACT_ATOMS: atom_id res chain seq x y z
N MET A 1 -45.68 21.44 -63.35
CA MET A 1 -44.65 22.30 -62.69
C MET A 1 -44.73 22.35 -61.13
N ARG A 2 -45.88 22.47 -60.48
CA ARG A 2 -45.99 22.61 -59.03
C ARG A 2 -45.44 21.40 -58.20
N ARG A 3 -45.47 20.16 -58.66
CA ARG A 3 -44.98 18.98 -57.93
C ARG A 3 -43.44 18.88 -57.89
N VAL A 4 -42.74 19.27 -58.94
CA VAL A 4 -41.27 19.23 -59.01
C VAL A 4 -40.65 20.25 -58.06
N VAL A 5 -41.24 21.45 -57.95
CA VAL A 5 -40.78 22.51 -57.04
C VAL A 5 -40.98 22.13 -55.58
N LYS A 6 -42.04 21.37 -55.25
CA LYS A 6 -42.33 20.91 -53.90
C LYS A 6 -41.32 19.83 -53.45
N VAL A 7 -40.94 18.90 -54.29
CA VAL A 7 -39.93 17.85 -54.03
C VAL A 7 -38.52 18.48 -53.85
N SER A 8 -38.20 19.50 -54.65
CA SER A 8 -36.92 20.22 -54.49
C SER A 8 -36.81 20.94 -53.14
N ARG A 9 -37.85 21.59 -52.66
CA ARG A 9 -37.88 22.25 -51.33
C ARG A 9 -37.74 21.26 -50.17
N ILE A 10 -38.41 20.11 -50.26
CA ILE A 10 -38.31 19.07 -49.23
C ILE A 10 -36.88 18.50 -49.18
N ARG A 11 -36.23 18.27 -50.28
CA ARG A 11 -34.82 17.82 -50.34
C ARG A 11 -33.87 18.85 -49.71
N ILE A 12 -34.07 20.13 -49.98
CA ILE A 12 -33.28 21.21 -49.39
C ILE A 12 -33.46 21.25 -47.86
N ILE A 13 -34.68 21.12 -47.37
CA ILE A 13 -34.96 21.08 -45.92
C ILE A 13 -34.30 19.88 -45.27
N ILE A 14 -34.40 18.70 -45.87
CA ILE A 14 -33.74 17.49 -45.37
C ILE A 14 -32.22 17.65 -45.34
N THR A 15 -31.63 18.24 -46.40
CA THR A 15 -30.17 18.51 -46.42
C THR A 15 -29.78 19.49 -45.31
N ILE A 16 -30.53 20.55 -45.09
CA ILE A 16 -30.25 21.50 -44.01
C ILE A 16 -30.37 20.80 -42.64
N ILE A 17 -31.38 19.95 -42.42
CA ILE A 17 -31.53 19.21 -41.19
C ILE A 17 -30.35 18.26 -40.95
N VAL A 18 -29.90 17.55 -42.00
CA VAL A 18 -28.73 16.65 -41.92
C VAL A 18 -27.46 17.44 -41.58
N VAL A 19 -27.24 18.59 -42.22
CA VAL A 19 -26.08 19.47 -41.94
C VAL A 19 -26.12 19.99 -40.51
N VAL A 20 -27.29 20.44 -40.01
CA VAL A 20 -27.45 20.89 -38.64
C VAL A 20 -27.23 19.73 -37.68
N LEU A 21 -27.73 18.54 -37.99
CA LEU A 21 -27.55 17.35 -37.15
C LEU A 21 -26.08 16.92 -37.10
N THR A 22 -25.35 16.98 -38.20
CA THR A 22 -23.91 16.66 -38.24
C THR A 22 -23.05 17.69 -37.48
N THR A 23 -23.41 18.97 -37.49
CA THR A 23 -22.72 20.02 -36.73
C THR A 23 -22.97 19.90 -35.22
N LEU A 24 -24.12 19.35 -34.78
CA LEU A 24 -24.42 19.08 -33.37
C LEU A 24 -23.67 17.85 -32.81
N LEU A 25 -23.18 16.96 -33.68
CA LEU A 25 -22.44 15.75 -33.31
C LEU A 25 -20.92 15.96 -33.13
N THR A 26 -20.38 17.12 -33.46
CA THR A 26 -18.93 17.38 -33.45
C THR A 26 -18.40 17.96 -32.11
N GLY A 27 -19.16 17.86 -31.02
CA GLY A 27 -18.95 18.57 -29.75
C GLY A 27 -18.15 17.86 -28.66
N CYS A 28 -17.42 16.78 -28.90
CA CYS A 28 -16.58 16.15 -27.87
C CYS A 28 -15.11 16.56 -28.01
N THR A 29 -14.70 17.66 -27.39
CA THR A 29 -13.29 17.98 -27.14
C THR A 29 -12.81 17.29 -25.87
N GLY A 30 -12.61 15.97 -25.91
CA GLY A 30 -11.93 15.25 -24.85
C GLY A 30 -10.41 15.41 -24.99
N LYS A 31 -9.67 15.49 -23.87
CA LYS A 31 -8.20 15.40 -23.90
C LYS A 31 -7.81 14.01 -24.46
N GLU A 32 -6.79 14.00 -25.30
CA GLU A 32 -6.28 12.71 -25.81
C GLU A 32 -5.64 11.91 -24.67
N PRO A 33 -5.81 10.57 -24.61
CA PRO A 33 -5.22 9.73 -23.58
C PRO A 33 -3.69 9.88 -23.47
N ASN A 34 -3.02 10.27 -24.55
CA ASN A 34 -1.57 10.51 -24.60
C ASN A 34 -1.13 11.78 -23.86
N GLU A 35 -2.05 12.70 -23.61
CA GLU A 35 -1.79 13.97 -22.90
C GLU A 35 -2.04 13.85 -21.40
N ILE A 36 -2.44 12.67 -20.93
CA ILE A 36 -2.82 12.42 -19.54
C ILE A 36 -1.77 11.54 -18.85
N ALA A 37 -1.30 11.97 -17.68
CA ALA A 37 -0.54 11.16 -16.74
C ALA A 37 -1.51 10.62 -15.67
N TYR A 38 -1.76 9.33 -15.70
CA TYR A 38 -2.68 8.69 -14.77
C TYR A 38 -2.01 8.48 -13.41
N VAL A 39 -2.47 9.23 -12.41
CA VAL A 39 -2.02 9.06 -11.03
C VAL A 39 -2.52 7.74 -10.49
N VAL A 40 -1.61 6.94 -9.93
CA VAL A 40 -1.91 5.63 -9.34
C VAL A 40 -1.90 5.66 -7.82
N ALA A 41 -1.04 6.51 -7.24
CA ALA A 41 -0.99 6.75 -5.80
C ALA A 41 -0.56 8.17 -5.47
N LEU A 42 -0.92 8.64 -4.27
CA LEU A 42 -0.52 9.91 -3.68
C LEU A 42 0.10 9.66 -2.32
N GLY A 43 1.22 10.32 -2.05
CA GLY A 43 1.86 10.37 -0.72
C GLY A 43 1.79 11.78 -0.15
N ILE A 44 1.55 11.89 1.14
CA ILE A 44 1.44 13.17 1.83
C ILE A 44 2.27 13.10 3.10
N ASP A 45 3.35 13.88 3.12
CA ASP A 45 4.28 14.01 4.21
C ASP A 45 4.24 15.43 4.79
N SER A 46 4.56 15.58 6.06
CA SER A 46 4.72 16.90 6.68
C SER A 46 6.03 17.55 6.25
N THR A 47 6.08 18.88 6.33
CA THR A 47 7.30 19.68 6.22
C THR A 47 7.51 20.46 7.51
N ASP A 48 8.68 21.08 7.66
CA ASP A 48 8.98 21.95 8.81
C ASP A 48 8.13 23.24 8.82
N ASP A 49 7.64 23.63 7.64
CA ASP A 49 6.69 24.74 7.46
C ASP A 49 5.23 24.21 7.45
N ASP A 50 4.25 25.11 7.43
CA ASP A 50 2.82 24.77 7.33
C ASP A 50 2.41 24.20 5.94
N ASN A 51 3.36 23.65 5.20
CA ASN A 51 3.18 23.00 3.91
C ASN A 51 3.17 21.47 4.03
N TYR A 52 2.83 20.83 2.93
CA TYR A 52 2.87 19.38 2.76
C TYR A 52 3.82 19.02 1.62
N LYS A 53 4.59 17.97 1.81
CA LYS A 53 5.36 17.35 0.75
C LYS A 53 4.47 16.29 0.07
N ILE A 54 4.06 16.57 -1.14
CA ILE A 54 3.11 15.76 -1.90
C ILE A 54 3.88 14.97 -2.95
N THR A 55 3.84 13.66 -2.85
CA THR A 55 4.42 12.72 -3.81
C THR A 55 3.31 12.18 -4.70
N ILE A 56 3.41 12.44 -6.00
CA ILE A 56 2.47 11.98 -7.01
C ILE A 56 3.15 10.84 -7.77
N GLN A 57 2.64 9.64 -7.61
CA GLN A 57 3.07 8.49 -8.38
C GLN A 57 2.12 8.27 -9.54
N TYR A 58 2.65 8.19 -10.76
CA TYR A 58 1.86 8.04 -11.97
C TYR A 58 2.39 6.95 -12.88
N ALA A 59 1.50 6.37 -13.70
CA ALA A 59 1.83 5.29 -14.60
C ALA A 59 2.62 5.79 -15.80
N ASN A 60 3.72 5.13 -16.12
CA ASN A 60 4.49 5.37 -17.33
C ASN A 60 3.86 4.63 -18.52
N THR A 61 2.99 5.32 -19.24
CA THR A 61 2.20 4.75 -20.34
C THR A 61 3.04 4.26 -21.51
N THR A 62 4.25 4.76 -21.69
CA THR A 62 5.16 4.32 -22.79
C THR A 62 5.69 2.92 -22.53
N GLN A 63 5.89 2.54 -21.27
CA GLN A 63 6.34 1.20 -20.89
C GLN A 63 5.20 0.18 -20.91
N ILE A 64 4.00 0.62 -20.55
CA ILE A 64 2.80 -0.24 -20.55
C ILE A 64 2.34 -0.56 -21.98
N SER A 65 2.50 0.37 -22.93
CA SER A 65 2.06 0.21 -24.33
C SER A 65 3.08 -0.52 -25.21
N GLY A 66 4.34 -0.46 -24.87
CA GLY A 66 5.42 -1.17 -25.54
C GLY A 66 5.42 -2.62 -25.12
N GLY A 67 4.55 -3.45 -25.69
CA GLY A 67 4.71 -4.90 -25.58
C GLY A 67 6.16 -5.27 -25.90
N ALA A 68 6.73 -6.23 -25.16
CA ALA A 68 8.10 -6.71 -25.27
C ALA A 68 8.59 -6.82 -26.73
N SER A 69 9.00 -5.72 -27.33
CA SER A 69 9.74 -5.72 -28.55
C SER A 69 11.19 -6.03 -28.20
N GLU A 70 11.67 -7.14 -28.70
CA GLU A 70 13.04 -7.68 -28.66
C GLU A 70 14.12 -6.73 -29.20
N SER A 71 13.97 -5.45 -29.05
CA SER A 71 14.90 -4.44 -29.51
C SER A 71 15.47 -3.68 -28.33
N GLY A 72 16.51 -4.24 -27.69
CA GLY A 72 17.61 -3.51 -27.04
C GLY A 72 17.28 -2.33 -26.11
N GLY A 73 16.05 -2.20 -25.60
CA GLY A 73 15.67 -1.23 -24.56
C GLY A 73 16.20 -1.69 -23.20
N LYS A 74 16.88 -0.80 -22.49
CA LYS A 74 17.40 -1.05 -21.15
C LYS A 74 16.38 -1.79 -20.30
N ALA A 75 16.69 -3.03 -19.93
CA ALA A 75 16.00 -3.72 -18.85
C ALA A 75 16.17 -2.85 -17.59
N GLY A 76 15.10 -2.18 -17.15
CA GLY A 76 15.17 -1.33 -15.96
C GLY A 76 14.38 -0.03 -16.02
N SER A 77 13.54 0.21 -17.03
CA SER A 77 12.65 1.38 -16.98
C SER A 77 11.46 1.08 -16.05
N GLU A 78 11.32 1.92 -15.04
CA GLU A 78 10.28 1.79 -14.03
C GLU A 78 8.89 1.97 -14.66
N ILE A 79 7.95 1.13 -14.22
CA ILE A 79 6.55 1.14 -14.68
C ILE A 79 5.82 2.37 -14.14
N VAL A 80 6.34 2.95 -13.06
CA VAL A 80 5.85 4.17 -12.41
C VAL A 80 6.95 5.20 -12.33
N ASP A 81 6.55 6.46 -12.41
CA ASP A 81 7.40 7.62 -12.12
C ASP A 81 6.82 8.39 -10.93
N ASN A 82 7.68 9.09 -10.20
CA ASN A 82 7.30 9.88 -9.05
C ASN A 82 7.68 11.35 -9.26
N VAL A 83 6.80 12.26 -8.87
CA VAL A 83 7.12 13.68 -8.71
C VAL A 83 6.74 14.11 -7.31
N THR A 84 7.65 14.80 -6.63
CA THR A 84 7.43 15.27 -5.26
C THR A 84 7.51 16.79 -5.24
N ILE A 85 6.53 17.44 -4.62
CA ILE A 85 6.37 18.89 -4.58
C ILE A 85 5.92 19.33 -3.19
N GLU A 86 6.41 20.46 -2.75
CA GLU A 86 5.90 21.14 -1.55
C GLU A 86 4.80 22.12 -1.91
N ALA A 87 3.69 22.03 -1.21
CA ALA A 87 2.53 22.87 -1.44
C ALA A 87 1.64 22.97 -0.18
N PRO A 88 0.82 24.02 -0.06
CA PRO A 88 -0.06 24.22 1.10
C PRO A 88 -1.23 23.23 1.14
N ASN A 89 -1.56 22.56 0.03
CA ASN A 89 -2.58 21.50 -0.03
C ASN A 89 -2.37 20.61 -1.27
N ILE A 90 -3.09 19.49 -1.30
CA ILE A 90 -2.97 18.46 -2.35
C ILE A 90 -3.20 19.04 -3.75
N TYR A 91 -4.24 19.86 -3.95
CA TYR A 91 -4.58 20.39 -5.27
C TYR A 91 -3.59 21.45 -5.76
N ALA A 92 -3.08 22.28 -4.85
CA ALA A 92 -2.00 23.20 -5.19
C ALA A 92 -0.74 22.42 -5.64
N GLY A 93 -0.42 21.32 -4.95
CA GLY A 93 0.68 20.43 -5.34
C GLY A 93 0.49 19.81 -6.72
N VAL A 94 -0.69 19.25 -6.99
CA VAL A 94 -1.01 18.68 -8.32
C VAL A 94 -0.96 19.79 -9.41
N GLY A 95 -1.46 20.99 -9.10
CA GLY A 95 -1.40 22.13 -10.00
C GLY A 95 0.05 22.54 -10.34
N LEU A 96 0.92 22.60 -9.35
CA LEU A 96 2.35 22.88 -9.55
C LEU A 96 3.05 21.77 -10.33
N ALA A 97 2.74 20.50 -10.04
CA ALA A 97 3.30 19.34 -10.73
C ALA A 97 2.94 19.34 -12.23
N ASN A 98 1.76 19.79 -12.60
CA ASN A 98 1.37 19.96 -14.01
C ASN A 98 2.24 20.92 -14.81
N ASN A 99 2.99 21.81 -14.14
CA ASN A 99 3.93 22.72 -14.81
C ASN A 99 5.32 22.09 -15.03
N ILE A 100 5.59 20.96 -14.39
CA ILE A 100 6.89 20.26 -14.43
C ILE A 100 6.82 19.08 -15.42
N VAL A 101 5.70 18.35 -15.41
CA VAL A 101 5.50 17.18 -16.26
C VAL A 101 4.82 17.58 -17.56
N SER A 102 5.22 16.97 -18.68
CA SER A 102 4.68 17.29 -20.01
C SER A 102 3.22 16.91 -20.23
N LYS A 103 2.64 16.11 -19.31
CA LYS A 103 1.26 15.62 -19.35
C LYS A 103 0.44 16.22 -18.21
N SER A 104 -0.86 16.28 -18.37
CA SER A 104 -1.77 16.69 -17.29
C SER A 104 -2.06 15.51 -16.37
N PHE A 105 -1.92 15.69 -15.06
CA PHE A 105 -2.30 14.67 -14.09
C PHE A 105 -3.81 14.48 -14.03
N SER A 106 -4.23 13.23 -13.97
CA SER A 106 -5.60 12.84 -13.62
C SER A 106 -5.57 11.86 -12.43
N MET A 107 -6.28 12.22 -11.37
CA MET A 107 -6.40 11.42 -10.15
C MET A 107 -7.50 10.38 -10.21
N SER A 108 -8.25 10.29 -11.32
CA SER A 108 -9.39 9.37 -11.47
C SER A 108 -9.04 7.88 -11.38
N HIS A 109 -7.76 7.54 -11.52
CA HIS A 109 -7.23 6.19 -11.43
C HIS A 109 -6.43 5.92 -10.15
N ALA A 110 -6.35 6.89 -9.25
CA ALA A 110 -5.70 6.72 -7.96
C ALA A 110 -6.35 5.56 -7.19
N LYS A 111 -5.50 4.66 -6.67
CA LYS A 111 -5.90 3.48 -5.91
C LYS A 111 -5.46 3.55 -4.46
N LEU A 112 -4.46 4.36 -4.17
CA LEU A 112 -3.90 4.49 -2.84
C LEU A 112 -3.56 5.94 -2.53
N ILE A 113 -3.84 6.35 -1.30
CA ILE A 113 -3.38 7.60 -0.70
C ILE A 113 -2.70 7.25 0.60
N VAL A 114 -1.44 7.66 0.76
CA VAL A 114 -0.62 7.34 1.93
C VAL A 114 -0.34 8.63 2.70
N PHE A 115 -0.66 8.63 3.97
CA PHE A 115 -0.26 9.67 4.91
C PHE A 115 0.98 9.23 5.67
N SER A 116 1.93 10.12 5.93
CA SER A 116 2.98 9.83 6.91
C SER A 116 2.39 9.67 8.31
N LYS A 117 3.07 8.93 9.16
CA LYS A 117 2.69 8.76 10.57
C LYS A 117 2.52 10.10 11.28
N GLU A 118 3.44 11.02 11.03
CA GLU A 118 3.41 12.35 11.63
C GLU A 118 2.13 13.14 11.28
N ILE A 119 1.69 13.08 10.01
CA ILE A 119 0.42 13.69 9.58
C ILE A 119 -0.76 12.99 10.23
N ALA A 120 -0.74 11.66 10.28
CA ALA A 120 -1.81 10.88 10.88
C ALA A 120 -2.00 11.21 12.39
N GLU A 121 -0.89 11.41 13.12
CA GLU A 121 -0.91 11.81 14.53
C GLU A 121 -1.38 13.27 14.74
N LYS A 122 -1.04 14.17 13.82
CA LYS A 122 -1.50 15.58 13.87
C LYS A 122 -3.00 15.71 13.58
N GLY A 123 -3.54 14.85 12.69
CA GLY A 123 -4.93 14.81 12.28
C GLY A 123 -5.11 14.96 10.78
N VAL A 124 -5.99 14.14 10.20
CA VAL A 124 -6.18 14.04 8.74
C VAL A 124 -7.53 14.60 8.26
N LYS A 125 -8.35 15.14 9.14
CA LYS A 125 -9.73 15.54 8.83
C LYS A 125 -9.86 16.44 7.60
N ASP A 126 -9.11 17.53 7.56
CA ASP A 126 -9.23 18.53 6.48
C ASP A 126 -8.78 17.93 5.13
N MET A 127 -7.79 17.03 5.15
CA MET A 127 -7.33 16.33 3.95
C MET A 127 -8.39 15.33 3.47
N ILE A 128 -8.96 14.54 4.38
CA ILE A 128 -10.02 13.58 4.08
C ILE A 128 -11.24 14.28 3.49
N GLU A 129 -11.69 15.40 4.10
CA GLU A 129 -12.80 16.21 3.57
C GLU A 129 -12.49 16.77 2.19
N THR A 130 -11.24 17.19 1.96
CA THR A 130 -10.80 17.70 0.67
C THR A 130 -10.83 16.60 -0.40
N LEU A 131 -10.34 15.40 -0.07
CA LEU A 131 -10.33 14.25 -0.97
C LEU A 131 -11.75 13.77 -1.32
N VAL A 132 -12.65 13.71 -0.34
CA VAL A 132 -14.06 13.29 -0.57
C VAL A 132 -14.83 14.28 -1.44
N ARG A 133 -14.49 15.57 -1.38
CA ARG A 133 -15.10 16.60 -2.23
C ARG A 133 -14.53 16.66 -3.65
N SER A 134 -13.48 15.87 -3.92
CA SER A 134 -12.89 15.81 -5.25
C SER A 134 -13.82 15.17 -6.26
N GLU A 135 -13.90 15.75 -7.46
CA GLU A 135 -14.61 15.14 -8.59
C GLU A 135 -13.83 13.98 -9.20
N GLU A 136 -12.51 13.94 -9.01
CA GLU A 136 -11.63 12.92 -9.60
C GLU A 136 -11.37 11.75 -8.65
N ILE A 137 -11.27 11.99 -7.34
CA ILE A 137 -10.95 10.94 -6.38
C ILE A 137 -12.18 10.06 -6.13
N ARG A 138 -12.01 8.77 -6.33
CA ARG A 138 -13.08 7.81 -6.12
C ARG A 138 -13.26 7.51 -4.63
N PRO A 139 -14.50 7.34 -4.15
CA PRO A 139 -14.74 7.00 -2.74
C PRO A 139 -14.17 5.64 -2.30
N ASP A 140 -13.88 4.75 -3.25
CA ASP A 140 -13.31 3.42 -3.05
C ASP A 140 -11.76 3.40 -3.09
N VAL A 141 -11.11 4.56 -3.16
CA VAL A 141 -9.65 4.66 -3.03
C VAL A 141 -9.23 4.20 -1.64
N PHE A 142 -8.14 3.43 -1.56
CA PHE A 142 -7.57 3.03 -0.28
C PHE A 142 -6.76 4.16 0.31
N ILE A 143 -6.81 4.28 1.63
CA ILE A 143 -5.93 5.14 2.41
C ILE A 143 -5.13 4.30 3.39
N ALA A 144 -3.89 4.66 3.60
CA ALA A 144 -2.97 3.97 4.49
C ALA A 144 -2.08 4.96 5.24
N VAL A 145 -1.47 4.52 6.33
CA VAL A 145 -0.47 5.28 7.07
C VAL A 145 0.89 4.63 6.87
N ALA A 146 1.88 5.39 6.42
CA ALA A 146 3.25 4.90 6.31
C ALA A 146 3.93 4.85 7.69
N ASN A 147 4.66 3.77 7.96
CA ASN A 147 5.49 3.68 9.15
C ASN A 147 6.75 4.56 9.08
N THR A 148 7.13 4.95 7.86
CA THR A 148 8.21 5.90 7.54
C THR A 148 7.61 7.17 6.93
N THR A 149 8.10 7.62 5.78
CA THR A 149 7.46 8.65 4.98
C THR A 149 6.60 8.04 3.88
N ALA A 150 5.55 8.74 3.47
CA ALA A 150 4.73 8.33 2.35
C ALA A 150 5.56 8.29 1.05
N ASN A 151 6.54 9.21 0.91
CA ASN A 151 7.48 9.23 -0.20
C ASN A 151 8.33 7.95 -0.25
N ASP A 152 8.93 7.54 0.89
CA ASP A 152 9.78 6.34 0.93
C ASP A 152 8.98 5.08 0.60
N TYR A 153 7.75 4.98 1.12
CA TYR A 153 6.88 3.87 0.78
C TYR A 153 6.59 3.82 -0.72
N LEU A 154 6.13 4.92 -1.33
CA LEU A 154 5.77 4.94 -2.75
C LEU A 154 6.98 4.67 -3.66
N THR A 155 8.16 5.17 -3.30
CA THR A 155 9.39 4.94 -4.07
C THR A 155 9.94 3.51 -3.90
N SER A 156 9.61 2.84 -2.80
CA SER A 156 10.01 1.44 -2.57
C SER A 156 9.15 0.43 -3.34
N VAL A 157 7.98 0.84 -3.83
CA VAL A 157 7.06 -0.04 -4.54
C VAL A 157 7.61 -0.38 -5.93
N ASN A 158 7.94 -1.65 -6.12
CA ASN A 158 8.41 -2.20 -7.38
C ASN A 158 7.66 -3.50 -7.71
N PRO A 159 6.45 -3.43 -8.30
CA PRO A 159 5.66 -4.62 -8.61
C PRO A 159 6.37 -5.49 -9.65
N GLU A 160 6.50 -6.78 -9.36
CA GLU A 160 7.13 -7.75 -10.27
C GLU A 160 6.11 -8.53 -11.11
N MET A 161 4.89 -8.67 -10.60
CA MET A 161 3.85 -9.50 -11.22
C MET A 161 2.82 -8.69 -12.00
N GLU A 162 2.60 -7.45 -11.62
CA GLU A 162 1.59 -6.59 -12.22
C GLU A 162 2.24 -5.59 -13.19
N VAL A 163 1.85 -5.65 -14.47
CA VAL A 163 2.23 -4.65 -15.46
C VAL A 163 1.54 -3.30 -15.20
N ASN A 164 0.37 -3.33 -14.54
CA ASN A 164 -0.38 -2.13 -14.17
C ASN A 164 -0.17 -1.82 -12.68
N PRO A 165 0.53 -0.74 -12.33
CA PRO A 165 0.81 -0.41 -10.93
C PRO A 165 -0.46 -0.07 -10.12
N ALA A 166 -1.50 0.46 -10.75
CA ALA A 166 -2.79 0.67 -10.09
C ALA A 166 -3.43 -0.66 -9.66
N GLN A 167 -3.24 -1.72 -10.45
CA GLN A 167 -3.71 -3.07 -10.11
C GLN A 167 -2.95 -3.64 -8.91
N TYR A 168 -1.65 -3.41 -8.80
CA TYR A 168 -0.87 -3.80 -7.64
C TYR A 168 -1.47 -3.25 -6.35
N TYR A 169 -1.69 -1.94 -6.26
CA TYR A 169 -2.30 -1.33 -5.08
C TYR A 169 -3.70 -1.86 -4.81
N GLN A 170 -4.52 -1.99 -5.84
CA GLN A 170 -5.85 -2.56 -5.69
C GLN A 170 -5.81 -3.96 -5.10
N LEU A 171 -4.94 -4.83 -5.60
CA LEU A 171 -4.87 -6.22 -5.16
C LEU A 171 -4.30 -6.36 -3.74
N ILE A 172 -3.26 -5.58 -3.39
CA ILE A 172 -2.64 -5.71 -2.06
C ILE A 172 -3.59 -5.22 -0.96
N TYR A 173 -4.27 -4.09 -1.17
CA TYR A 173 -5.19 -3.54 -0.17
C TYR A 173 -6.58 -4.19 -0.18
N GLN A 174 -6.98 -4.86 -1.26
CA GLN A 174 -8.17 -5.73 -1.27
C GLN A 174 -7.98 -7.06 -0.55
N LYS A 175 -6.74 -7.43 -0.21
CA LYS A 175 -6.46 -8.63 0.61
C LYS A 175 -6.92 -8.50 2.07
N ASN A 176 -7.63 -7.44 2.41
CA ASN A 176 -8.27 -7.25 3.71
C ASN A 176 -9.09 -8.45 4.18
N GLN A 177 -9.50 -9.34 3.28
CA GLN A 177 -10.22 -10.58 3.63
C GLN A 177 -9.30 -11.68 4.17
N LEU A 178 -7.99 -11.59 3.98
CA LEU A 178 -7.09 -12.70 4.23
C LEU A 178 -6.33 -12.57 5.55
N VAL A 179 -5.61 -11.49 5.80
CA VAL A 179 -4.70 -11.40 6.94
C VAL A 179 -4.44 -9.95 7.29
N GLY A 180 -4.32 -9.63 8.58
CA GLY A 180 -3.63 -8.46 9.14
C GLY A 180 -3.74 -7.08 8.47
N ILE A 181 -4.57 -6.93 7.44
CA ILE A 181 -4.80 -5.66 6.74
C ILE A 181 -6.27 -5.27 6.93
N PRO A 182 -6.57 -4.14 7.57
CA PRO A 182 -7.95 -3.65 7.70
C PRO A 182 -8.48 -3.10 6.37
N ASP A 183 -9.79 -2.92 6.26
CA ASP A 183 -10.39 -2.16 5.17
C ASP A 183 -10.08 -0.67 5.36
N GLY A 184 -9.33 -0.10 4.43
CA GLY A 184 -8.88 1.28 4.47
C GLY A 184 -9.51 2.14 3.38
N GLN A 185 -10.76 1.93 2.99
CA GLN A 185 -11.40 2.77 1.97
C GLN A 185 -11.72 4.17 2.49
N LEU A 186 -11.45 5.18 1.66
CA LEU A 186 -11.72 6.60 1.97
C LEU A 186 -13.15 6.82 2.46
N ARG A 187 -14.12 6.19 1.79
CA ARG A 187 -15.55 6.28 2.14
C ARG A 187 -15.84 5.81 3.57
N GLU A 188 -15.22 4.70 3.97
CA GLU A 188 -15.47 4.12 5.30
C GLU A 188 -14.82 4.94 6.39
N PHE A 189 -13.60 5.38 6.17
CA PHE A 189 -12.93 6.28 7.10
C PHE A 189 -13.69 7.60 7.27
N PHE A 190 -14.11 8.22 6.16
CA PHE A 190 -14.92 9.44 6.19
C PHE A 190 -16.22 9.24 6.98
N THR A 191 -16.89 8.12 6.78
CA THR A 191 -18.12 7.79 7.55
C THR A 191 -17.80 7.64 9.04
N GLY A 192 -16.70 7.00 9.38
CA GLY A 192 -16.22 6.83 10.76
C GLY A 192 -15.95 8.15 11.47
N LEU A 193 -15.38 9.15 10.78
CA LEU A 193 -15.12 10.47 11.33
C LEU A 193 -16.37 11.17 11.90
N TYR A 194 -17.54 10.89 11.30
CA TYR A 194 -18.80 11.52 11.65
C TYR A 194 -19.77 10.58 12.39
N THR A 195 -19.32 9.35 12.66
CA THR A 195 -20.10 8.39 13.46
C THR A 195 -19.66 8.48 14.93
N ASP A 196 -20.61 8.60 15.82
CA ASP A 196 -20.33 8.62 17.26
C ASP A 196 -19.95 7.21 17.75
N ASN A 197 -18.99 7.17 18.67
CA ASN A 197 -18.47 5.92 19.26
C ASN A 197 -17.96 4.91 18.23
N TYR A 198 -17.36 5.41 17.16
CA TYR A 198 -16.71 4.61 16.13
C TYR A 198 -15.27 5.05 15.94
N ASP A 199 -14.36 4.14 16.19
CA ASP A 199 -12.93 4.32 15.97
C ASP A 199 -12.52 3.58 14.70
N SER A 200 -11.90 4.33 13.80
CA SER A 200 -11.45 3.80 12.52
C SER A 200 -10.06 3.17 12.64
N ILE A 201 -9.80 2.19 11.81
CA ILE A 201 -8.47 1.61 11.63
C ILE A 201 -8.09 1.69 10.15
N LEU A 202 -6.83 2.02 9.87
CA LEU A 202 -6.27 2.09 8.51
C LEU A 202 -5.10 1.12 8.37
N PRO A 203 -4.84 0.59 7.17
CA PRO A 203 -3.65 -0.22 6.92
C PRO A 203 -2.35 0.53 7.22
N VAL A 204 -1.36 -0.16 7.76
CA VAL A 204 0.01 0.35 7.83
C VAL A 204 0.78 -0.06 6.59
N ALA A 205 1.34 0.94 5.91
CA ALA A 205 2.18 0.81 4.73
C ALA A 205 3.65 0.87 5.17
N GLY A 206 4.37 -0.23 5.04
CA GLY A 206 5.73 -0.37 5.54
C GLY A 206 6.77 -0.52 4.44
N VAL A 207 8.00 -0.09 4.74
CA VAL A 207 9.18 -0.35 3.93
C VAL A 207 10.08 -1.32 4.67
N ILE A 208 10.35 -2.49 4.07
CA ILE A 208 11.20 -3.52 4.65
C ILE A 208 12.66 -3.03 4.63
N GLU A 209 13.24 -2.85 5.81
CA GLU A 209 14.64 -2.50 5.98
C GLU A 209 15.50 -3.76 5.88
N GLY A 210 16.57 -3.72 5.10
CA GLY A 210 17.59 -4.78 5.05
C GLY A 210 17.52 -5.80 3.92
N ALA A 211 16.52 -5.76 3.04
CA ALA A 211 16.44 -6.63 1.86
C ALA A 211 17.21 -6.07 0.64
N GLY A 212 18.37 -5.51 0.82
CA GLY A 212 19.17 -5.00 -0.31
C GLY A 212 20.57 -4.60 0.12
N GLY A 213 21.55 -5.36 -0.39
CA GLY A 213 22.95 -5.09 -0.15
C GLY A 213 23.36 -3.66 -0.51
N ASN A 214 24.26 -3.14 0.29
CA ASN A 214 25.14 -1.98 0.10
C ASN A 214 25.09 -1.34 -1.28
N SER A 215 24.38 -0.24 -1.40
CA SER A 215 24.72 0.79 -2.36
C SER A 215 25.40 1.94 -1.59
N GLN A 216 26.61 1.70 -1.16
CA GLN A 216 27.52 2.81 -0.83
C GLN A 216 27.91 3.48 -2.16
N ASN A 217 27.36 4.66 -2.38
CA ASN A 217 27.95 5.63 -3.29
C ASN A 217 29.26 6.14 -2.68
N ASP A 218 30.35 5.47 -3.00
CA ASP A 218 31.68 6.07 -2.94
C ASP A 218 32.04 6.63 -4.32
N ASP A 219 31.60 7.86 -4.53
CA ASP A 219 32.17 8.71 -5.57
C ASP A 219 33.54 9.23 -5.10
N LYS A 220 34.60 8.52 -5.43
CA LYS A 220 35.96 9.05 -5.52
C LYS A 220 36.67 8.46 -6.73
N GLY A 221 36.70 9.29 -7.77
CA GLY A 221 37.55 9.04 -8.91
C GLY A 221 39.01 8.91 -8.53
N GLN A 222 39.65 7.93 -9.15
CA GLN A 222 41.04 8.05 -9.60
C GLN A 222 41.34 6.95 -10.63
N SER A 223 41.62 7.42 -11.83
CA SER A 223 42.25 6.68 -12.93
C SER A 223 43.55 6.03 -12.49
N LYS A 224 43.79 4.78 -12.86
CA LYS A 224 45.09 4.33 -13.40
C LYS A 224 44.98 3.00 -14.12
N ASP A 225 45.59 3.00 -15.28
CA ASP A 225 45.89 1.92 -16.21
C ASP A 225 46.56 0.68 -15.58
N GLY A 226 46.39 -0.48 -16.25
CA GLY A 226 47.33 -1.58 -16.13
C GLY A 226 46.75 -2.97 -16.37
N GLN A 227 46.69 -3.39 -17.62
CA GLN A 227 47.02 -4.71 -18.22
C GLN A 227 47.05 -5.98 -17.34
N ASN A 228 46.30 -6.98 -17.78
CA ASN A 228 46.71 -8.24 -18.41
C ASN A 228 46.58 -9.56 -17.62
N GLU A 229 46.05 -10.57 -18.35
CA GLU A 229 46.25 -12.04 -18.28
C GLU A 229 45.61 -12.76 -17.10
N GLY A 230 44.61 -13.59 -17.27
CA GLY A 230 44.66 -14.88 -18.00
C GLY A 230 44.59 -16.05 -17.05
N SER A 231 43.78 -17.05 -17.35
CA SER A 231 43.87 -18.44 -16.91
C SER A 231 42.80 -18.97 -15.94
N GLU A 232 41.82 -19.65 -16.48
CA GLU A 232 41.49 -21.06 -16.38
C GLU A 232 41.49 -21.72 -15.00
N GLY A 233 40.37 -22.40 -14.68
CA GLY A 233 40.47 -23.76 -14.22
C GLY A 233 39.68 -24.15 -12.96
N SER A 234 38.64 -24.94 -13.21
CA SER A 234 38.24 -26.15 -12.46
C SER A 234 37.78 -26.07 -11.01
N SER A 235 36.50 -26.37 -10.78
CA SER A 235 35.87 -27.63 -10.33
C SER A 235 36.23 -28.15 -8.93
N GLU A 236 35.11 -28.59 -8.25
CA GLU A 236 35.02 -29.57 -7.16
C GLU A 236 35.46 -29.09 -5.77
N SER A 237 34.72 -29.30 -4.70
CA SER A 237 34.02 -30.52 -4.24
C SER A 237 33.19 -30.21 -2.97
N LEU A 238 32.13 -30.98 -2.83
CA LEU A 238 31.41 -31.32 -1.60
C LEU A 238 32.34 -31.93 -0.55
N ASP A 239 32.02 -31.67 0.70
CA ASP A 239 32.11 -32.50 1.91
C ASP A 239 32.49 -31.62 3.10
N SER A 240 32.00 -31.71 4.25
CA SER A 240 31.47 -32.77 5.10
C SER A 240 30.97 -32.13 6.41
N PHE A 241 29.84 -32.62 6.86
CA PHE A 241 29.36 -32.47 8.24
C PHE A 241 30.33 -33.19 9.19
N GLU A 242 30.78 -32.49 10.22
CA GLU A 242 31.33 -33.17 11.40
C GLU A 242 30.77 -32.54 12.69
N SER A 243 29.96 -33.36 13.35
CA SER A 243 29.49 -33.20 14.73
C SER A 243 30.66 -33.41 15.70
N LYS A 244 30.79 -32.52 16.70
CA LYS A 244 31.52 -32.83 17.92
C LYS A 244 30.66 -32.54 19.12
N SER A 245 30.25 -33.64 19.76
CA SER A 245 29.86 -33.75 21.14
C SER A 245 31.07 -33.63 22.05
N SER A 246 30.95 -32.91 23.12
CA SER A 246 31.73 -33.20 24.31
C SER A 246 30.93 -32.82 25.57
N ASP A 247 30.55 -33.87 26.30
CA ASP A 247 30.15 -33.85 27.70
C ASP A 247 31.24 -33.19 28.53
N ASP A 248 30.82 -32.43 29.58
CA ASP A 248 31.31 -32.68 30.93
C ASP A 248 30.44 -31.95 31.98
N LYS A 249 30.21 -32.68 33.02
CA LYS A 249 29.44 -32.51 34.25
C LYS A 249 29.89 -31.29 35.05
N ASP A 250 28.95 -30.66 35.77
CA ASP A 250 29.06 -30.53 37.22
C ASP A 250 27.67 -30.34 37.85
N GLU A 251 27.34 -31.29 38.76
CA GLU A 251 26.27 -31.22 39.73
C GLU A 251 26.71 -30.34 40.91
N ASN A 252 25.90 -29.36 41.26
CA ASN A 252 25.50 -29.00 42.63
C ASN A 252 25.00 -27.55 42.69
N GLU A 253 23.73 -27.41 42.90
CA GLU A 253 23.14 -26.58 43.98
C GLU A 253 21.62 -26.65 43.86
N LYS A 254 21.08 -27.51 44.72
CA LYS A 254 19.64 -27.53 45.00
C LYS A 254 19.32 -26.49 46.06
N GLU A 255 18.10 -25.99 45.94
CA GLU A 255 17.31 -25.30 46.95
C GLU A 255 17.61 -23.80 47.18
N LYS A 256 16.96 -22.98 46.35
CA LYS A 256 16.18 -21.79 46.77
C LYS A 256 15.71 -21.09 45.54
N ASP A 257 14.46 -21.29 45.18
CA ASP A 257 13.63 -20.31 44.45
C ASP A 257 12.38 -21.00 43.86
N ALA A 258 11.51 -21.40 44.80
CA ALA A 258 10.18 -21.88 44.45
C ALA A 258 9.16 -20.73 44.44
N GLU A 259 9.56 -19.53 44.04
CA GLU A 259 8.64 -18.39 43.86
C GLU A 259 9.12 -17.41 42.82
N LYS A 260 9.37 -17.91 41.60
CA LYS A 260 9.52 -17.04 40.41
C LYS A 260 9.40 -17.82 39.11
N ASN A 261 8.39 -18.65 38.99
CA ASN A 261 8.17 -19.41 37.76
C ASN A 261 6.79 -19.12 37.15
N THR A 262 6.48 -17.83 37.05
CA THR A 262 5.45 -17.31 36.16
C THR A 262 6.16 -16.46 35.12
N SER A 263 6.14 -16.93 33.85
CA SER A 263 6.68 -16.29 32.66
C SER A 263 8.13 -16.60 32.24
N LYS A 264 8.50 -17.88 32.17
CA LYS A 264 9.73 -18.22 31.40
C LYS A 264 9.46 -18.50 29.93
N TYR A 265 8.26 -18.38 29.50
CA TYR A 265 7.85 -18.54 28.08
C TYR A 265 7.00 -17.36 27.69
N GLU A 266 7.65 -16.20 27.60
CA GLU A 266 7.15 -15.09 26.81
C GLU A 266 7.33 -15.54 25.35
N TYR A 267 6.26 -16.18 24.82
CA TYR A 267 6.21 -16.53 23.40
C TYR A 267 6.08 -15.22 22.65
N ASP A 268 7.20 -14.82 22.09
CA ASP A 268 7.28 -13.74 21.16
C ASP A 268 6.58 -14.20 19.87
N ILE A 269 5.25 -14.20 19.89
CA ILE A 269 4.47 -14.20 18.66
C ILE A 269 4.84 -12.88 18.01
N LYS A 270 5.74 -12.94 17.03
CA LYS A 270 6.16 -11.73 16.33
C LYS A 270 4.92 -11.07 15.73
N ASN A 271 4.52 -9.98 16.35
CA ASN A 271 3.38 -9.18 15.98
C ASN A 271 3.89 -8.08 15.05
N TYR A 272 4.13 -8.44 13.77
CA TYR A 272 4.73 -7.55 12.79
C TYR A 272 3.83 -6.34 12.49
N VAL A 273 4.46 -5.18 12.40
CA VAL A 273 3.90 -3.98 11.77
C VAL A 273 4.56 -3.80 10.40
N GLY A 274 3.91 -3.09 9.49
CA GLY A 274 4.45 -2.86 8.15
C GLY A 274 5.90 -2.37 8.18
N GLY A 275 6.78 -3.04 7.44
CA GLY A 275 8.22 -2.80 7.39
C GLY A 275 9.08 -3.76 8.22
N GLU A 276 8.48 -4.53 9.11
CA GLU A 276 9.21 -5.38 10.07
C GLU A 276 9.37 -6.84 9.60
N THR A 277 8.66 -7.23 8.53
CA THR A 277 8.70 -8.61 8.05
C THR A 277 10.07 -8.95 7.47
N ALA A 278 10.69 -10.02 7.96
CA ALA A 278 11.98 -10.49 7.47
C ALA A 278 11.80 -11.23 6.12
N ILE A 279 11.85 -10.51 5.01
CA ILE A 279 11.72 -11.06 3.67
C ILE A 279 12.87 -10.58 2.77
N GLU A 280 13.43 -11.47 1.97
CA GLU A 280 14.32 -11.12 0.86
C GLU A 280 13.51 -10.98 -0.43
N LYS A 281 13.16 -9.75 -0.82
CA LYS A 281 12.41 -9.45 -2.03
C LYS A 281 12.85 -8.12 -2.64
N LYS A 282 12.74 -7.98 -3.97
CA LYS A 282 13.02 -6.71 -4.67
C LYS A 282 12.02 -5.62 -4.32
N ASN A 283 10.75 -5.98 -4.26
CA ASN A 283 9.71 -5.08 -3.79
C ASN A 283 9.77 -5.00 -2.26
N LYS A 284 10.24 -3.89 -1.75
CA LYS A 284 10.39 -3.64 -0.31
C LYS A 284 9.12 -3.15 0.36
N ALA A 285 8.10 -2.84 -0.41
CA ALA A 285 6.83 -2.36 0.12
C ALA A 285 5.97 -3.52 0.63
N GLU A 286 5.40 -3.35 1.81
CA GLU A 286 4.41 -4.25 2.38
C GLU A 286 3.24 -3.48 3.01
N ALA A 287 2.15 -4.18 3.30
CA ALA A 287 1.02 -3.66 4.04
C ALA A 287 0.64 -4.69 5.11
N ILE A 288 0.90 -4.38 6.36
CA ILE A 288 0.64 -5.26 7.53
C ILE A 288 0.35 -4.40 8.74
N GLY A 289 -0.62 -4.82 9.56
CA GLY A 289 -1.00 -4.11 10.76
C GLY A 289 -1.99 -2.99 10.53
N ALA A 290 -2.37 -2.31 11.59
CA ALA A 290 -3.35 -1.23 11.54
C ALA A 290 -2.93 -0.01 12.37
N ALA A 291 -3.09 1.16 11.79
CA ALA A 291 -3.09 2.43 12.49
C ALA A 291 -4.47 2.67 13.10
N VAL A 292 -4.54 2.92 14.39
CA VAL A 292 -5.78 3.14 15.15
C VAL A 292 -6.03 4.64 15.28
N PHE A 293 -7.26 5.05 14.96
CA PHE A 293 -7.66 6.44 14.99
C PHE A 293 -8.75 6.69 16.04
N GLU A 294 -8.56 7.72 16.83
CA GLU A 294 -9.63 8.37 17.58
C GLU A 294 -10.09 9.59 16.76
N LYS A 295 -11.26 9.48 16.13
CA LYS A 295 -11.74 10.44 15.12
C LYS A 295 -10.74 10.57 13.96
N ASP A 296 -10.06 11.70 13.83
CA ASP A 296 -9.14 12.03 12.74
C ASP A 296 -7.66 11.90 13.10
N LYS A 297 -7.34 11.54 14.36
CA LYS A 297 -5.97 11.45 14.85
C LYS A 297 -5.57 10.01 15.11
N MET A 298 -4.43 9.64 14.62
CA MET A 298 -3.82 8.36 14.96
C MET A 298 -3.37 8.37 16.43
N VAL A 299 -3.77 7.35 17.17
CA VAL A 299 -3.49 7.21 18.60
C VAL A 299 -2.67 5.98 18.93
N GLY A 300 -2.47 5.07 17.98
CA GLY A 300 -1.69 3.86 18.19
C GLY A 300 -1.61 2.99 16.94
N GLU A 301 -0.90 1.88 17.07
CA GLU A 301 -0.71 0.86 16.04
C GLU A 301 -1.06 -0.52 16.60
N LEU A 302 -1.60 -1.37 15.76
CA LEU A 302 -1.81 -2.79 15.99
C LEU A 302 -0.91 -3.56 15.03
N GLY A 303 -0.21 -4.55 15.53
CA GLY A 303 0.52 -5.48 14.68
C GLY A 303 -0.41 -6.45 13.95
N GLU A 304 0.18 -7.37 13.20
CA GLU A 304 -0.54 -8.36 12.38
C GLU A 304 -1.58 -9.14 13.20
N VAL A 305 -1.14 -9.75 14.30
CA VAL A 305 -1.99 -10.62 15.15
C VAL A 305 -3.10 -9.82 15.83
N GLU A 306 -2.78 -8.63 16.34
CA GLU A 306 -3.76 -7.76 16.99
C GLU A 306 -4.80 -7.24 15.99
N THR A 307 -4.36 -6.87 14.78
CA THR A 307 -5.24 -6.47 13.68
C THR A 307 -6.18 -7.61 13.30
N GLU A 308 -5.65 -8.83 13.23
CA GLU A 308 -6.44 -10.02 12.95
C GLU A 308 -7.50 -10.27 14.02
N ILE A 309 -7.12 -10.23 15.29
CA ILE A 309 -8.06 -10.35 16.41
C ILE A 309 -9.13 -9.26 16.34
N CYS A 310 -8.74 -8.02 16.05
CA CYS A 310 -9.68 -6.91 15.88
C CYS A 310 -10.70 -7.19 14.76
N LYS A 311 -10.27 -7.73 13.63
CA LYS A 311 -11.14 -8.12 12.52
C LYS A 311 -12.05 -9.28 12.87
N ILE A 312 -11.55 -10.28 13.58
CA ILE A 312 -12.35 -11.40 14.11
C ILE A 312 -13.46 -10.85 15.00
N LEU A 313 -13.11 -9.97 15.92
CA LEU A 313 -14.07 -9.33 16.81
C LEU A 313 -15.09 -8.47 16.06
N LYS A 314 -14.70 -7.74 15.04
CA LYS A 314 -15.63 -6.97 14.19
C LYS A 314 -16.49 -7.87 13.28
N GLY A 315 -16.13 -9.14 13.11
CA GLY A 315 -16.79 -10.04 12.19
C GLY A 315 -16.57 -9.66 10.73
N ASP A 316 -15.38 -9.18 10.42
CA ASP A 316 -14.97 -8.66 9.12
C ASP A 316 -13.72 -9.38 8.59
N TYR A 317 -13.84 -10.71 8.47
CA TYR A 317 -12.80 -11.51 7.85
C TYR A 317 -13.39 -12.76 7.17
N THR A 318 -12.69 -13.33 6.22
CA THR A 318 -13.12 -14.56 5.53
C THR A 318 -12.43 -15.78 6.12
N TYR A 319 -11.12 -15.75 6.20
CA TYR A 319 -10.32 -16.78 6.87
C TYR A 319 -8.96 -16.21 7.28
N SER A 320 -8.32 -16.88 8.22
CA SER A 320 -6.99 -16.56 8.68
C SER A 320 -6.21 -17.78 9.12
N TYR A 321 -4.90 -17.62 9.29
CA TYR A 321 -4.00 -18.63 9.82
C TYR A 321 -3.37 -18.09 11.11
N LEU A 322 -3.94 -18.49 12.25
CA LEU A 322 -3.39 -18.16 13.56
C LEU A 322 -2.32 -19.17 13.95
N THR A 323 -1.13 -18.69 14.25
CA THR A 323 -0.05 -19.52 14.78
C THR A 323 0.14 -19.23 16.25
N TYR A 324 0.14 -20.25 17.07
CA TYR A 324 0.41 -20.15 18.50
C TYR A 324 1.29 -21.31 18.98
N TYR A 325 1.89 -21.13 20.13
CA TYR A 325 2.69 -22.16 20.78
C TYR A 325 1.94 -22.67 22.01
N ASN A 326 1.93 -23.97 22.24
CA ASN A 326 1.30 -24.56 23.39
C ASN A 326 2.30 -24.60 24.57
N ASN A 327 1.83 -24.32 25.76
CA ASN A 327 2.64 -24.43 27.00
C ASN A 327 3.27 -25.81 27.21
N ASP A 328 2.59 -26.86 26.73
CA ASP A 328 3.08 -28.27 26.87
C ASP A 328 4.17 -28.60 25.80
N THR A 329 4.20 -27.88 24.69
CA THR A 329 5.15 -28.09 23.58
C THR A 329 5.63 -26.75 23.03
N PRO A 330 6.44 -26.02 23.81
CA PRO A 330 6.79 -24.63 23.45
C PRO A 330 7.61 -24.48 22.19
N ASP A 331 8.31 -25.49 21.78
CA ASP A 331 9.17 -25.44 20.56
C ASP A 331 8.40 -25.78 19.27
N ILE A 332 7.12 -26.16 19.40
CA ILE A 332 6.33 -26.61 18.25
C ILE A 332 5.22 -25.58 17.96
N PRO A 333 5.33 -24.82 16.86
CA PRO A 333 4.27 -23.93 16.44
C PRO A 333 3.05 -24.71 15.96
N ILE A 334 1.87 -24.32 16.43
CA ILE A 334 0.59 -24.87 15.97
C ILE A 334 -0.11 -23.82 15.16
N THR A 335 -0.33 -24.08 13.87
CA THR A 335 -1.06 -23.18 13.00
C THR A 335 -2.46 -23.71 12.74
N VAL A 336 -3.46 -22.91 13.04
CA VAL A 336 -4.87 -23.22 12.76
C VAL A 336 -5.42 -22.28 11.69
N LYS A 337 -6.18 -22.84 10.77
CA LYS A 337 -6.97 -22.04 9.85
C LYS A 337 -8.31 -21.73 10.50
N THR A 338 -8.57 -20.47 10.73
CA THR A 338 -9.87 -19.97 11.20
C THR A 338 -10.70 -19.50 10.01
N THR A 339 -12.00 -19.71 10.04
CA THR A 339 -12.93 -19.23 9.01
C THR A 339 -14.16 -18.66 9.69
N GLN A 340 -14.57 -17.47 9.27
CA GLN A 340 -15.78 -16.87 9.79
C GLN A 340 -17.01 -17.53 9.15
N GLN A 341 -17.84 -18.15 9.98
CA GLN A 341 -19.11 -18.71 9.54
C GLN A 341 -20.31 -17.85 9.96
N LYS A 342 -20.17 -17.11 11.06
CA LYS A 342 -21.21 -16.23 11.61
C LYS A 342 -20.56 -14.97 12.14
N LYS A 343 -21.33 -13.88 12.19
CA LYS A 343 -20.89 -12.66 12.86
C LYS A 343 -20.85 -12.86 14.38
N PRO A 344 -19.85 -12.31 15.06
CA PRO A 344 -19.78 -12.34 16.52
C PRO A 344 -21.02 -11.76 17.17
N LYS A 345 -21.39 -12.31 18.32
CA LYS A 345 -22.46 -11.75 19.15
C LYS A 345 -21.85 -11.18 20.43
N TYR A 346 -22.33 -10.02 20.82
CA TYR A 346 -21.86 -9.30 21.98
C TYR A 346 -22.94 -9.22 23.03
N LYS A 347 -22.59 -9.50 24.28
CA LYS A 347 -23.43 -9.27 25.44
C LYS A 347 -22.67 -8.37 26.41
N ILE A 348 -23.16 -7.16 26.60
CA ILE A 348 -22.54 -6.13 27.41
C ILE A 348 -23.30 -6.07 28.76
N ASP A 349 -22.57 -6.25 29.86
CA ASP A 349 -23.06 -6.05 31.23
C ASP A 349 -22.41 -4.77 31.79
N THR A 350 -23.15 -3.68 31.76
CA THR A 350 -22.69 -2.36 32.20
C THR A 350 -22.45 -2.30 33.72
N ASP A 351 -23.18 -3.10 34.48
CA ASP A 351 -23.07 -3.11 35.95
C ASP A 351 -21.77 -3.82 36.37
N LYS A 352 -21.45 -4.90 35.69
CA LYS A 352 -20.21 -5.67 35.94
C LYS A 352 -19.02 -5.17 35.13
N LYS A 353 -19.23 -4.27 34.18
CA LYS A 353 -18.23 -3.79 33.20
C LYS A 353 -17.57 -4.96 32.43
N THR A 354 -18.38 -5.93 32.04
CA THR A 354 -17.91 -7.10 31.26
C THR A 354 -18.56 -7.13 29.90
N VAL A 355 -17.81 -7.66 28.92
CA VAL A 355 -18.29 -7.94 27.57
C VAL A 355 -18.07 -9.42 27.31
N ASP A 356 -19.15 -10.18 27.12
CA ASP A 356 -19.07 -11.57 26.67
C ASP A 356 -19.18 -11.59 25.13
N ILE A 357 -18.25 -12.29 24.48
CA ILE A 357 -18.18 -12.40 23.03
C ILE A 357 -18.34 -13.86 22.65
N GLU A 358 -19.36 -14.15 21.84
CA GLU A 358 -19.60 -15.46 21.22
C GLU A 358 -19.18 -15.38 19.75
N LEU A 359 -18.12 -16.08 19.38
CA LEU A 359 -17.55 -16.14 18.03
C LEU A 359 -18.17 -17.27 17.20
#